data_81eff1b86768ca984c94a0ec68174748
#
_entry.id   81eff1b86768ca984c94a0ec68174748
#
_cell.length_a   1.000
_cell.length_b   1.000
_cell.length_c   1.000
_cell.angle_alpha   90.00
_cell.angle_beta   90.00
_cell.angle_gamma   90.00
#
_symmetry.space_group_name_H-M   'P 1'
#
loop_
_entity.id
_entity.type
_entity.pdbx_description
1 polymer ?
#
loop_
_entity_poly.entity_id
_entity_poly.type
_entity_poly.pdbx_seq_one_letter_code
_entity_poly.pdbx_strand_id
1 'polypeptide(L)'
;MTNKYDFNAYDTAIALILTKYLSSTGEVKKELGRVVGSGTIDGAALSDLLDRAAAWAEDGLRPSDDPKTEKLMDAVKTVLDDFSGKRYVQSMDAGFCQFLDDFYHDRIK
;
A
#
# COMPACT_ATOMS: atom_id res chain seq x y z
N MET A 1 0.24 14.15 -12.75
CA MET A 1 -0.76 13.78 -11.75
C MET A 1 -0.36 14.34 -10.39
N THR A 2 -1.28 15.04 -9.74
CA THR A 2 -0.98 15.64 -8.45
C THR A 2 -0.89 14.55 -7.38
N ASN A 3 0.22 14.50 -6.65
CA ASN A 3 0.39 13.56 -5.56
C ASN A 3 -0.24 14.16 -4.29
N LYS A 4 -1.49 13.81 -4.05
CA LYS A 4 -2.30 14.36 -2.97
C LYS A 4 -1.67 14.17 -1.59
N TYR A 5 -0.91 13.08 -1.41
CA TYR A 5 -0.34 12.71 -0.12
C TYR A 5 1.16 13.01 -0.02
N ASP A 6 1.71 13.66 -1.02
CA ASP A 6 3.14 13.98 -1.09
C ASP A 6 4.04 12.74 -0.98
N PHE A 7 3.61 11.64 -1.62
CA PHE A 7 4.35 10.39 -1.62
C PHE A 7 5.62 10.48 -2.46
N ASN A 8 6.70 9.90 -1.97
CA ASN A 8 7.87 9.61 -2.79
C ASN A 8 7.60 8.34 -3.63
N ALA A 9 8.57 7.94 -4.45
CA ALA A 9 8.39 6.76 -5.31
C ALA A 9 8.17 5.48 -4.50
N TYR A 10 8.84 5.35 -3.35
CA TYR A 10 8.71 4.21 -2.47
C TYR A 10 7.28 4.11 -1.91
N ASP A 11 6.77 5.21 -1.34
CA ASP A 11 5.42 5.25 -0.78
C ASP A 11 4.37 4.99 -1.86
N THR A 12 4.57 5.52 -3.06
CA THR A 12 3.66 5.30 -4.19
C THR A 12 3.58 3.81 -4.54
N ALA A 13 4.73 3.13 -4.56
CA ALA A 13 4.76 1.69 -4.84
C ALA A 13 4.03 0.89 -3.76
N ILE A 14 4.26 1.22 -2.49
CA ILE A 14 3.60 0.54 -1.37
C ILE A 14 2.08 0.75 -1.44
N ALA A 15 1.63 1.99 -1.69
CA ALA A 15 0.21 2.29 -1.81
C ALA A 15 -0.43 1.52 -2.97
N LEU A 16 0.26 1.40 -4.10
CA LEU A 16 -0.22 0.63 -5.24
C LEU A 16 -0.37 -0.85 -4.89
N ILE A 17 0.64 -1.43 -4.27
CA ILE A 17 0.62 -2.84 -3.87
C ILE A 17 -0.57 -3.09 -2.94
N LEU A 18 -0.72 -2.25 -1.92
CA LEU A 18 -1.78 -2.38 -0.94
C LEU A 18 -3.17 -2.27 -1.59
N THR A 19 -3.36 -1.26 -2.45
CA THR A 19 -4.63 -1.04 -3.13
C THR A 19 -5.01 -2.23 -4.00
N LYS A 20 -4.07 -2.73 -4.79
CA LYS A 20 -4.32 -3.87 -5.69
C LYS A 20 -4.58 -5.16 -4.89
N TYR A 21 -3.83 -5.38 -3.83
CA TYR A 21 -4.03 -6.55 -2.97
C TYR A 21 -5.43 -6.54 -2.36
N LEU A 22 -5.82 -5.44 -1.75
CA LEU A 22 -7.13 -5.33 -1.10
C LEU A 22 -8.27 -5.44 -2.12
N SER A 23 -8.11 -4.86 -3.30
CA SER A 23 -9.10 -4.99 -4.37
C SER A 23 -9.26 -6.45 -4.79
N SER A 24 -8.16 -7.22 -4.82
CA SER A 24 -8.21 -8.63 -5.19
C SER A 24 -8.91 -9.48 -4.13
N THR A 25 -8.81 -9.12 -2.84
CA THR A 25 -9.48 -9.86 -1.77
C THR A 25 -10.97 -9.56 -1.69
N GLY A 26 -11.41 -8.40 -2.15
CA GLY A 26 -12.79 -7.95 -2.00
C GLY A 26 -13.19 -7.59 -0.57
N GLU A 27 -12.22 -7.51 0.35
CA GLU A 27 -12.50 -7.28 1.78
C GLU A 27 -11.79 -6.03 2.31
N VAL A 28 -11.81 -4.95 1.51
CA VAL A 28 -11.10 -3.71 1.84
C VAL A 28 -11.49 -3.17 3.22
N LYS A 29 -12.78 -3.04 3.48
CA LYS A 29 -13.27 -2.48 4.76
C LYS A 29 -12.89 -3.37 5.94
N LYS A 30 -12.98 -4.68 5.78
CA LYS A 30 -12.65 -5.63 6.84
C LYS A 30 -11.16 -5.53 7.22
N GLU A 31 -10.29 -5.55 6.22
CA GLU A 31 -8.85 -5.51 6.44
C GLU A 31 -8.39 -4.15 6.98
N LEU A 32 -8.84 -3.06 6.37
CA LEU A 32 -8.48 -1.72 6.82
C LEU A 32 -9.12 -1.37 8.16
N GLY A 33 -10.29 -1.94 8.46
CA GLY A 33 -10.95 -1.72 9.74
C GLY A 33 -10.11 -2.19 10.93
N ARG A 34 -9.31 -3.22 10.73
CA ARG A 34 -8.37 -3.70 11.77
C ARG A 34 -7.24 -2.71 12.02
N VAL A 35 -6.89 -1.93 11.01
CA VAL A 35 -5.79 -0.97 11.07
C VAL A 35 -6.24 0.38 11.58
N VAL A 36 -7.37 0.90 11.08
CA VAL A 36 -7.79 2.28 11.34
C VAL A 36 -9.14 2.38 12.06
N GLY A 37 -9.79 1.27 12.37
CA GLY A 37 -11.16 1.28 12.87
C GLY A 37 -11.37 1.91 14.25
N SER A 38 -10.31 2.07 15.04
CA SER A 38 -10.37 2.67 16.37
C SER A 38 -9.98 4.16 16.38
N GLY A 39 -9.74 4.75 15.21
CA GLY A 39 -9.29 6.13 15.09
C GLY A 39 -7.79 6.34 15.21
N THR A 40 -7.06 5.32 15.61
CA THR A 40 -5.60 5.34 15.63
C THR A 40 -5.06 4.16 14.81
N ILE A 41 -3.91 4.36 14.17
CA ILE A 41 -3.31 3.32 13.34
C ILE A 41 -2.73 2.22 14.24
N ASP A 42 -3.19 0.99 14.04
CA ASP A 42 -2.59 -0.18 14.67
C ASP A 42 -1.37 -0.61 13.86
N GLY A 43 -0.18 -0.28 14.35
CA GLY A 43 1.08 -0.55 13.63
C GLY A 43 1.32 -2.03 13.40
N ALA A 44 0.97 -2.90 14.34
CA ALA A 44 1.15 -4.34 14.19
C ALA A 44 0.22 -4.89 13.10
N ALA A 45 -1.04 -4.46 13.10
CA ALA A 45 -2.01 -4.89 12.09
C ALA A 45 -1.60 -4.39 10.70
N LEU A 46 -1.14 -3.13 10.61
CA LEU A 46 -0.68 -2.57 9.35
C LEU A 46 0.56 -3.29 8.83
N SER A 47 1.53 -3.55 9.70
CA SER A 47 2.74 -4.29 9.33
C SER A 47 2.40 -5.66 8.74
N ASP A 48 1.50 -6.40 9.37
CA ASP A 48 1.06 -7.70 8.89
C ASP A 48 0.35 -7.58 7.54
N LEU A 49 -0.53 -6.61 7.39
CA LEU A 49 -1.25 -6.38 6.14
C LEU A 49 -0.27 -6.05 5.00
N LEU A 50 0.69 -5.17 5.25
CA LEU A 50 1.69 -4.80 4.24
C LEU A 50 2.57 -5.98 3.85
N ASP A 51 2.96 -6.83 4.80
CA ASP A 51 3.76 -8.02 4.51
C ASP A 51 2.97 -9.01 3.63
N ARG A 52 1.68 -9.20 3.91
CA ARG A 52 0.83 -10.05 3.08
C ARG A 52 0.64 -9.48 1.68
N ALA A 53 0.46 -8.17 1.58
CA ALA A 53 0.34 -7.50 0.30
C ALA A 53 1.62 -7.62 -0.53
N ALA A 54 2.79 -7.47 0.11
CA ALA A 54 4.08 -7.61 -0.56
C ALA A 54 4.29 -9.05 -1.07
N ALA A 55 3.98 -10.05 -0.25
CA ALA A 55 4.09 -11.44 -0.67
C ALA A 55 3.16 -11.75 -1.86
N TRP A 56 1.95 -11.24 -1.82
CA TRP A 56 1.02 -11.37 -2.93
C TRP A 56 1.56 -10.72 -4.20
N ALA A 57 2.16 -9.54 -4.07
CA ALA A 57 2.72 -8.81 -5.21
C ALA A 57 3.90 -9.54 -5.85
N GLU A 58 4.77 -10.14 -5.04
CA GLU A 58 5.90 -10.93 -5.54
C GLU A 58 5.44 -12.11 -6.40
N ASP A 59 4.31 -12.73 -6.02
CA ASP A 59 3.79 -13.91 -6.72
C ASP A 59 2.84 -13.55 -7.85
N GLY A 60 2.07 -12.49 -7.72
CA GLY A 60 0.88 -12.28 -8.54
C GLY A 60 0.87 -11.07 -9.45
N LEU A 61 1.73 -10.07 -9.23
CA LEU A 61 1.74 -8.91 -10.12
C LEU A 61 2.44 -9.25 -11.43
N ARG A 62 1.76 -8.99 -12.53
CA ARG A 62 2.26 -9.32 -13.87
C ARG A 62 2.72 -8.07 -14.60
N PRO A 63 3.73 -8.18 -15.47
CA PRO A 63 4.14 -7.08 -16.33
C PRO A 63 2.97 -6.58 -17.17
N SER A 64 2.95 -5.29 -17.43
CA SER A 64 1.95 -4.66 -18.29
C SER A 64 2.63 -4.14 -19.55
N ASP A 65 1.89 -4.13 -20.66
CA ASP A 65 2.38 -3.56 -21.91
C ASP A 65 2.33 -2.04 -21.94
N ASP A 66 1.67 -1.42 -20.94
CA ASP A 66 1.61 0.03 -20.81
C ASP A 66 2.95 0.55 -20.25
N PRO A 67 3.67 1.45 -20.97
CA PRO A 67 4.96 1.95 -20.50
C PRO A 67 4.92 2.62 -19.12
N LYS A 68 3.82 3.31 -18.79
CA LYS A 68 3.67 3.93 -17.47
C LYS A 68 3.55 2.89 -16.38
N THR A 69 2.76 1.86 -16.64
CA THR A 69 2.58 0.75 -15.69
C THR A 69 3.87 -0.05 -15.57
N GLU A 70 4.62 -0.22 -16.67
CA GLU A 70 5.89 -0.93 -16.64
C GLU A 70 6.91 -0.23 -15.74
N LYS A 71 7.02 1.10 -15.83
CA LYS A 71 7.90 1.87 -14.94
C LYS A 71 7.48 1.73 -13.49
N LEU A 72 6.19 1.76 -13.24
CA LEU A 72 5.66 1.59 -11.89
C LEU A 72 5.94 0.18 -11.37
N MET A 73 5.82 -0.84 -12.23
CA MET A 73 6.14 -2.21 -11.85
C MET A 73 7.62 -2.40 -11.54
N ASP A 74 8.51 -1.72 -12.27
CA ASP A 74 9.95 -1.74 -11.95
C ASP A 74 10.22 -1.13 -10.59
N ALA A 75 9.56 -0.02 -10.27
CA ALA A 75 9.65 0.60 -8.94
C ALA A 75 9.13 -0.35 -7.86
N VAL A 76 8.03 -1.04 -8.11
CA VAL A 76 7.46 -2.02 -7.18
C VAL A 76 8.46 -3.16 -6.92
N LYS A 77 9.09 -3.69 -7.96
CA LYS A 77 10.09 -4.75 -7.80
C LYS A 77 11.27 -4.28 -6.95
N THR A 78 11.75 -3.07 -7.21
CA THR A 78 12.85 -2.49 -6.43
C THR A 78 12.47 -2.36 -4.95
N VAL A 79 11.26 -1.92 -4.67
CA VAL A 79 10.76 -1.80 -3.31
C VAL A 79 10.64 -3.16 -2.64
N LEU A 80 10.10 -4.15 -3.34
CA LEU A 80 9.88 -5.49 -2.78
C LEU A 80 11.18 -6.19 -2.38
N ASP A 81 12.28 -5.92 -3.10
CA ASP A 81 13.56 -6.53 -2.80
C ASP A 81 14.08 -6.17 -1.41
N ASP A 82 13.71 -5.04 -0.87
CA ASP A 82 14.19 -4.54 0.42
C ASP A 82 13.06 -4.22 1.40
N PHE A 83 11.84 -4.64 1.09
CA PHE A 83 10.68 -4.25 1.89
C PHE A 83 10.56 -5.09 3.18
N SER A 84 10.23 -4.39 4.26
CA SER A 84 9.78 -5.00 5.52
C SER A 84 8.64 -4.15 6.05
N GLY A 85 7.48 -4.74 6.22
CA GLY A 85 6.29 -4.04 6.71
C GLY A 85 6.54 -3.37 8.06
N LYS A 86 7.20 -4.08 8.97
CA LYS A 86 7.50 -3.53 10.30
C LYS A 86 8.40 -2.29 10.21
N ARG A 87 9.47 -2.37 9.41
CA ARG A 87 10.39 -1.25 9.25
C ARG A 87 9.71 -0.07 8.58
N TYR A 88 8.86 -0.35 7.57
CA TYR A 88 8.12 0.68 6.88
C TYR A 88 7.17 1.43 7.84
N VAL A 89 6.42 0.69 8.64
CA VAL A 89 5.47 1.28 9.61
C VAL A 89 6.20 2.18 10.62
N GLN A 90 7.39 1.78 11.06
CA GLN A 90 8.18 2.59 11.99
C GLN A 90 8.65 3.91 11.40
N SER A 91 8.81 3.98 10.08
CA SER A 91 9.28 5.18 9.39
C SER A 91 8.18 5.90 8.60
N MET A 92 6.95 5.40 8.67
CA MET A 92 5.82 5.90 7.89
C MET A 92 5.49 7.34 8.26
N ASP A 93 5.23 8.17 7.26
CA ASP A 93 4.91 9.57 7.49
C ASP A 93 3.39 9.83 7.58
N ALA A 94 3.04 11.09 7.88
CA ALA A 94 1.64 11.49 8.05
C ALA A 94 0.83 11.37 6.75
N GLY A 95 1.49 11.50 5.60
CA GLY A 95 0.82 11.37 4.31
C GLY A 95 0.26 9.98 4.08
N PHE A 96 1.02 8.95 4.46
CA PHE A 96 0.54 7.58 4.32
C PHE A 96 -0.60 7.28 5.32
N CYS A 97 -0.53 7.82 6.52
CA CYS A 97 -1.63 7.70 7.50
C CYS A 97 -2.91 8.31 6.95
N GLN A 98 -2.83 9.48 6.34
CA GLN A 98 -3.99 10.13 5.71
C GLN A 98 -4.53 9.30 4.55
N PHE A 99 -3.65 8.69 3.75
CA PHE A 99 -4.05 7.80 2.68
C PHE A 99 -4.85 6.61 3.21
N LEU A 100 -4.40 5.98 4.28
CA LEU A 100 -5.10 4.83 4.88
C LEU A 100 -6.49 5.23 5.40
N ASP A 101 -6.58 6.39 6.06
CA ASP A 101 -7.85 6.90 6.56
C ASP A 101 -8.83 7.18 5.41
N ASP A 102 -8.35 7.83 4.36
CA ASP A 102 -9.17 8.12 3.18
C ASP A 102 -9.61 6.83 2.47
N PHE A 103 -8.71 5.85 2.39
CA PHE A 103 -9.01 4.57 1.77
C PHE A 103 -10.10 3.85 2.57
N TYR A 104 -9.96 3.81 3.88
CA TYR A 104 -10.96 3.17 4.75
C TYR A 104 -12.34 3.82 4.61
N HIS A 105 -12.39 5.14 4.52
CA HIS A 105 -13.65 5.89 4.39
C HIS A 105 -14.12 6.06 2.95
N ASP A 106 -13.46 5.39 2.00
CA ASP A 106 -13.82 5.41 0.58
C ASP A 106 -13.77 6.82 -0.03
N ARG A 107 -12.79 7.62 0.40
CA ARG A 107 -12.60 8.99 -0.10
C ARG A 107 -11.60 9.08 -1.25
N ILE A 108 -10.96 7.97 -1.58
CA ILE A 108 -9.98 7.92 -2.67
C ILE A 108 -10.75 7.68 -3.97
N LYS A 109 -10.46 8.51 -4.97
CA LYS A 109 -11.06 8.40 -6.30
C LYS A 109 -10.00 8.16 -7.36
#